data_32afef93fa0f7167dfa705c94c3465fe
#
_entry.id   32afef93fa0f7167dfa705c94c3465fe
#
_cell.length_a   1.000
_cell.length_b   1.000
_cell.length_c   1.000
_cell.angle_alpha   90.00
_cell.angle_beta   90.00
_cell.angle_gamma   90.00
#
_symmetry.space_group_name_H-M   'P 1'
#
loop_
_entity.id
_entity.type
_entity.pdbx_description
1 polymer ?
#
loop_
_entity_poly.entity_id
_entity_poly.type
_entity_poly.pdbx_seq_one_letter_code
_entity_poly.pdbx_strand_id
1 'polypeptide(L)'
;MKRFIYLCTVLCTLLLSVTPVKAQKTQKNSTVTVEGIVVDENNVPMPGITVNVQEKQTDAVTDEDGKFYMLLDPSDVLVVNLKGYRPVIKRLDNQPVYTLKMVKYLTYEDEMIGVSYGEQSKRSMTSAVSSIGTDVIEKNTVSSIEQAMNGTLSGLYSIKNGGEKLGKSNYTFYVRGMATNANAKPLILVDDIEANIDLMDFNEVESISVLKDASALAMYGMRGANGVILIKTKHGSEVKHSINVDIRAGFQTPEYMSDRLNAYQYSTLYNEALKNDGSSPMYNPDMYLRSDRDPYLYPDENYKDRFIGNSSPFQHYNFSASGGNGLARYFVTAGYMKQEGIFKDASANNIYERFNFRSNLDI
;
A
#
# COMPACT_ATOMS: atom_id res chain seq x y z
N MET A 1 27.38 -1.16 -10.51
CA MET A 1 27.76 -1.33 -9.09
C MET A 1 28.69 -0.24 -8.56
N LYS A 2 29.89 -0.03 -9.09
CA LYS A 2 30.83 0.98 -8.55
C LYS A 2 30.27 2.42 -8.47
N ARG A 3 29.52 2.89 -9.46
CA ARG A 3 28.92 4.25 -9.45
C ARG A 3 27.78 4.42 -8.43
N PHE A 4 27.06 3.35 -8.11
CA PHE A 4 25.98 3.38 -7.11
C PHE A 4 26.54 3.42 -5.68
N ILE A 5 27.62 2.69 -5.44
CA ILE A 5 28.35 2.74 -4.14
C ILE A 5 28.89 4.14 -3.90
N TYR A 6 29.44 4.81 -4.93
CA TYR A 6 29.89 6.20 -4.82
C TYR A 6 28.75 7.18 -4.52
N LEU A 7 27.56 6.99 -5.12
CA LEU A 7 26.40 7.84 -4.86
C LEU A 7 25.89 7.65 -3.43
N CYS A 8 25.85 6.41 -2.94
CA CYS A 8 25.46 6.10 -1.55
C CYS A 8 26.49 6.62 -0.54
N THR A 9 27.79 6.54 -0.84
CA THR A 9 28.82 7.07 0.06
C THR A 9 28.80 8.60 0.09
N VAL A 10 28.57 9.27 -1.05
CA VAL A 10 28.43 10.74 -1.10
C VAL A 10 27.15 11.18 -0.37
N LEU A 11 26.04 10.44 -0.51
CA LEU A 11 24.81 10.74 0.22
C LEU A 11 24.97 10.51 1.72
N CYS A 12 25.67 9.44 2.13
CA CYS A 12 25.97 9.15 3.53
C CYS A 12 26.94 10.20 4.14
N THR A 13 27.91 10.67 3.38
CA THR A 13 28.84 11.74 3.85
C THR A 13 28.15 13.11 3.93
N LEU A 14 27.18 13.40 3.06
CA LEU A 14 26.34 14.61 3.16
C LEU A 14 25.40 14.56 4.39
N LEU A 15 24.90 13.38 4.75
CA LEU A 15 24.08 13.19 5.96
C LEU A 15 24.91 13.27 7.26
N LEU A 16 26.18 12.94 7.21
CA LEU A 16 27.09 13.02 8.37
C LEU A 16 27.67 14.41 8.59
N SER A 17 27.57 15.33 7.62
CA SER A 17 28.03 16.72 7.77
C SER A 17 26.99 17.67 8.37
N VAL A 18 25.85 17.13 8.85
CA VAL A 18 24.95 17.89 9.73
C VAL A 18 25.68 18.12 11.03
N THR A 19 26.38 19.24 11.13
CA THR A 19 26.94 19.72 12.40
C THR A 19 25.83 19.69 13.44
N PRO A 20 26.08 19.14 14.65
CA PRO A 20 25.10 19.21 15.70
C PRO A 20 24.83 20.70 15.96
N VAL A 21 23.67 21.17 15.54
CA VAL A 21 23.12 22.43 16.01
C VAL A 21 23.05 22.24 17.52
N LYS A 22 23.98 22.89 18.24
CA LYS A 22 23.89 22.96 19.69
C LYS A 22 22.54 23.52 20.01
N ALA A 23 21.65 22.66 20.47
CA ALA A 23 20.39 23.10 21.06
C ALA A 23 20.75 24.14 22.13
N GLN A 24 20.36 25.38 21.90
CA GLN A 24 20.41 26.40 22.91
C GLN A 24 19.57 25.92 24.11
N LYS A 25 20.26 25.33 25.08
CA LYS A 25 19.75 25.24 26.43
C LYS A 25 19.67 26.66 26.93
N THR A 26 18.51 27.20 27.05
CA THR A 26 18.12 28.08 28.15
C THR A 26 16.72 28.64 27.91
N GLN A 27 15.73 27.93 28.35
CA GLN A 27 14.58 28.62 28.89
C GLN A 27 14.34 28.07 30.29
N LYS A 28 14.43 28.95 31.27
CA LYS A 28 14.12 28.78 32.65
C LYS A 28 12.70 28.21 32.72
N ASN A 29 12.57 26.95 33.18
CA ASN A 29 11.28 26.29 33.33
C ASN A 29 10.45 27.07 34.34
N SER A 30 9.59 27.95 33.85
CA SER A 30 8.49 28.48 34.66
C SER A 30 7.32 27.51 34.46
N THR A 31 7.23 26.51 35.31
CA THR A 31 6.05 25.65 35.38
C THR A 31 4.82 26.52 35.66
N VAL A 32 3.80 26.35 34.85
CA VAL A 32 2.49 27.02 34.95
C VAL A 32 1.44 26.03 35.40
N THR A 33 0.61 26.43 36.33
CA THR A 33 -0.57 25.62 36.67
C THR A 33 -1.56 25.73 35.51
N VAL A 34 -1.85 24.63 34.86
CA VAL A 34 -2.81 24.50 33.81
C VAL A 34 -4.10 23.93 34.36
N GLU A 35 -5.20 24.64 34.16
CA GLU A 35 -6.55 24.16 34.43
C GLU A 35 -7.20 23.76 33.08
N GLY A 36 -7.91 22.62 33.08
CA GLY A 36 -8.66 22.21 31.90
C GLY A 36 -9.90 21.43 32.24
N ILE A 37 -10.79 21.30 31.27
CA ILE A 37 -12.02 20.51 31.37
C ILE A 37 -12.09 19.55 30.20
N VAL A 38 -12.45 18.30 30.46
CA VAL A 38 -12.73 17.29 29.44
C VAL A 38 -14.24 17.16 29.27
N VAL A 39 -14.73 17.34 28.04
CA VAL A 39 -16.16 17.28 27.71
C VAL A 39 -16.41 16.34 26.53
N ASP A 40 -17.60 15.80 26.43
CA ASP A 40 -18.05 15.02 25.29
C ASP A 40 -18.49 15.92 24.09
N GLU A 41 -19.03 15.31 23.03
CA GLU A 41 -19.53 16.00 21.85
C GLU A 41 -20.67 16.98 22.15
N ASN A 42 -21.42 16.75 23.23
CA ASN A 42 -22.55 17.55 23.67
C ASN A 42 -22.17 18.59 24.74
N ASN A 43 -20.85 18.76 24.97
CA ASN A 43 -20.28 19.60 26.04
C ASN A 43 -20.65 19.15 27.46
N VAL A 44 -20.95 17.86 27.65
CA VAL A 44 -21.17 17.28 28.98
C VAL A 44 -19.83 16.91 29.61
N PRO A 45 -19.55 17.33 30.86
CA PRO A 45 -18.30 16.98 31.55
C PRO A 45 -18.09 15.48 31.65
N MET A 46 -16.83 15.03 31.50
CA MET A 46 -16.44 13.62 31.58
C MET A 46 -15.52 13.38 32.77
N PRO A 47 -16.02 12.80 33.85
CA PRO A 47 -15.22 12.47 35.04
C PRO A 47 -14.39 11.19 34.79
N GLY A 48 -13.29 11.05 35.58
CA GLY A 48 -12.47 9.86 35.57
C GLY A 48 -11.60 9.64 34.35
N ILE A 49 -11.39 10.67 33.53
CA ILE A 49 -10.57 10.62 32.33
C ILE A 49 -9.12 10.94 32.67
N THR A 50 -8.18 10.08 32.25
CA THR A 50 -6.75 10.33 32.42
C THR A 50 -6.24 11.24 31.32
N VAL A 51 -5.67 12.39 31.70
CA VAL A 51 -4.99 13.35 30.83
C VAL A 51 -3.50 13.17 31.00
N ASN A 52 -2.79 12.81 29.94
CA ASN A 52 -1.36 12.57 29.93
C ASN A 52 -0.61 13.75 29.29
N VAL A 53 0.66 13.89 29.61
CA VAL A 53 1.59 14.79 28.94
C VAL A 53 2.48 14.00 28.01
N GLN A 54 2.59 14.44 26.75
CA GLN A 54 3.44 13.77 25.77
C GLN A 54 4.91 13.78 26.23
N GLU A 55 5.57 12.61 26.19
CA GLU A 55 6.98 12.41 26.57
C GLU A 55 7.31 12.59 28.05
N LYS A 56 6.30 12.81 28.92
CA LYS A 56 6.47 12.87 30.38
C LYS A 56 5.57 11.83 31.04
N GLN A 57 6.01 11.30 32.19
CA GLN A 57 5.21 10.41 33.03
C GLN A 57 4.37 11.23 34.05
N THR A 58 3.71 12.27 33.55
CA THR A 58 2.86 13.13 34.34
C THR A 58 1.44 12.99 33.84
N ASP A 59 0.53 12.59 34.71
CA ASP A 59 -0.88 12.40 34.40
C ASP A 59 -1.77 13.09 35.49
N ALA A 60 -2.98 13.44 35.09
CA ALA A 60 -4.04 13.87 35.98
C ALA A 60 -5.34 13.17 35.59
N VAL A 61 -6.20 12.95 36.58
CA VAL A 61 -7.53 12.39 36.36
C VAL A 61 -8.57 13.47 36.61
N THR A 62 -9.56 13.55 35.70
CA THR A 62 -10.65 14.52 35.83
C THR A 62 -11.56 14.21 37.02
N ASP A 63 -11.99 15.26 37.73
CA ASP A 63 -12.95 15.22 38.83
C ASP A 63 -14.40 14.98 38.34
N GLU A 64 -15.38 15.07 39.26
CA GLU A 64 -16.81 14.90 38.95
C GLU A 64 -17.35 15.94 37.96
N ASP A 65 -16.75 17.13 37.95
CA ASP A 65 -17.06 18.22 37.01
C ASP A 65 -16.26 18.13 35.70
N GLY A 66 -15.49 17.04 35.47
CA GLY A 66 -14.64 16.85 34.32
C GLY A 66 -13.40 17.74 34.28
N LYS A 67 -13.04 18.39 35.40
CA LYS A 67 -11.89 19.30 35.47
C LYS A 67 -10.62 18.56 35.89
N PHE A 68 -9.48 19.07 35.43
CA PHE A 68 -8.14 18.60 35.80
C PHE A 68 -7.19 19.77 36.03
N TYR A 69 -6.21 19.55 36.89
CA TYR A 69 -5.17 20.53 37.24
C TYR A 69 -3.81 19.88 37.11
N MET A 70 -2.89 20.52 36.37
CA MET A 70 -1.52 20.01 36.17
C MET A 70 -0.51 21.17 36.22
N LEU A 71 0.70 20.87 36.72
CA LEU A 71 1.86 21.75 36.63
C LEU A 71 2.67 21.38 35.38
N LEU A 72 2.68 22.24 34.38
CA LEU A 72 3.24 21.96 33.05
C LEU A 72 4.18 23.07 32.57
N ASP A 73 5.06 22.72 31.66
CA ASP A 73 5.88 23.69 30.94
C ASP A 73 5.07 24.27 29.75
N PRO A 74 5.26 25.53 29.37
CA PRO A 74 4.52 26.16 28.25
C PRO A 74 4.66 25.44 26.90
N SER A 75 5.65 24.57 26.78
CA SER A 75 5.91 23.77 25.56
C SER A 75 5.27 22.39 25.58
N ASP A 76 4.65 21.99 26.68
CA ASP A 76 4.09 20.65 26.83
C ASP A 76 2.83 20.47 25.97
N VAL A 77 2.55 19.20 25.67
CA VAL A 77 1.41 18.79 24.86
C VAL A 77 0.55 17.85 25.68
N LEU A 78 -0.72 18.21 25.86
CA LEU A 78 -1.72 17.39 26.53
C LEU A 78 -2.22 16.31 25.56
N VAL A 79 -2.32 15.08 26.06
CA VAL A 79 -2.83 13.93 25.32
C VAL A 79 -3.89 13.22 26.13
N VAL A 80 -5.10 13.13 25.60
CA VAL A 80 -6.17 12.33 26.19
C VAL A 80 -6.46 11.15 25.26
N ASN A 81 -6.30 9.95 25.78
CA ASN A 81 -6.58 8.72 25.03
C ASN A 81 -7.59 7.87 25.84
N LEU A 82 -8.81 7.78 25.34
CA LEU A 82 -9.88 6.99 25.94
C LEU A 82 -10.40 5.97 24.93
N LYS A 83 -10.54 4.72 25.35
CA LYS A 83 -11.08 3.66 24.49
C LYS A 83 -12.48 4.03 23.99
N GLY A 84 -12.68 4.05 22.68
CA GLY A 84 -13.95 4.44 22.04
C GLY A 84 -14.07 5.91 21.69
N TYR A 85 -13.01 6.70 21.90
CA TYR A 85 -12.95 8.12 21.54
C TYR A 85 -11.69 8.41 20.72
N ARG A 86 -11.74 9.44 19.87
CA ARG A 86 -10.55 9.92 19.14
C ARG A 86 -9.55 10.49 20.14
N PRO A 87 -8.25 10.19 20.03
CA PRO A 87 -7.23 10.82 20.84
C PRO A 87 -7.29 12.34 20.65
N VAL A 88 -7.31 13.09 21.75
CA VAL A 88 -7.23 14.56 21.71
C VAL A 88 -5.80 14.94 22.07
N ILE A 89 -5.15 15.69 21.18
CA ILE A 89 -3.81 16.22 21.39
C ILE A 89 -3.92 17.73 21.34
N LYS A 90 -3.55 18.41 22.43
CA LYS A 90 -3.62 19.86 22.55
C LYS A 90 -2.30 20.42 23.02
N ARG A 91 -1.69 21.30 22.25
CA ARG A 91 -0.50 22.05 22.66
C ARG A 91 -0.92 23.24 23.54
N LEU A 92 -0.11 23.52 24.56
CA LEU A 92 -0.33 24.66 25.44
C LEU A 92 -0.02 25.98 24.68
N ASP A 93 -0.99 26.90 24.71
CA ASP A 93 -0.96 28.20 24.01
C ASP A 93 -1.27 29.37 24.95
N ASN A 94 -0.89 29.24 26.25
CA ASN A 94 -1.09 30.25 27.32
C ASN A 94 -2.55 30.66 27.56
N GLN A 95 -3.51 29.80 27.30
CA GLN A 95 -4.89 30.02 27.67
C GLN A 95 -5.13 29.80 29.17
N PRO A 96 -6.07 30.48 29.79
CA PRO A 96 -6.33 30.32 31.22
C PRO A 96 -7.00 28.99 31.55
N VAL A 97 -7.78 28.40 30.63
CA VAL A 97 -8.47 27.13 30.77
C VAL A 97 -8.49 26.38 29.43
N TYR A 98 -8.16 25.12 29.44
CA TYR A 98 -8.18 24.26 28.25
C TYR A 98 -9.41 23.37 28.19
N THR A 99 -10.22 23.52 27.17
CA THR A 99 -11.33 22.61 26.90
C THR A 99 -10.89 21.50 25.95
N LEU A 100 -10.90 20.27 26.42
CA LEU A 100 -10.57 19.07 25.65
C LEU A 100 -11.88 18.36 25.29
N LYS A 101 -12.28 18.50 24.01
CA LYS A 101 -13.53 17.91 23.53
C LYS A 101 -13.27 16.49 23.00
N MET A 102 -13.84 15.50 23.68
CA MET A 102 -13.74 14.10 23.30
C MET A 102 -14.82 13.77 22.27
N VAL A 103 -14.40 13.30 21.11
CA VAL A 103 -15.29 12.84 20.03
C VAL A 103 -15.24 11.31 20.01
N LYS A 104 -16.40 10.65 20.06
CA LYS A 104 -16.44 9.19 19.96
C LYS A 104 -15.76 8.73 18.68
N TYR A 105 -15.07 7.61 18.75
CA TYR A 105 -14.63 6.95 17.52
C TYR A 105 -15.86 6.76 16.65
N LEU A 106 -15.77 7.28 15.45
CA LEU A 106 -16.74 6.96 14.41
C LEU A 106 -16.83 5.44 14.30
N THR A 107 -18.03 4.91 14.42
CA THR A 107 -18.26 3.49 14.15
C THR A 107 -17.89 3.20 12.70
N TYR A 108 -17.75 1.93 12.33
CA TYR A 108 -17.52 1.53 10.93
C TYR A 108 -18.46 2.23 9.92
N GLU A 109 -19.65 2.64 10.38
CA GLU A 109 -20.65 3.36 9.58
C GLU A 109 -20.31 4.84 9.35
N ASP A 110 -19.45 5.42 10.17
CA ASP A 110 -19.03 6.82 10.08
C ASP A 110 -17.65 6.98 9.40
N GLU A 111 -17.08 5.87 8.90
CA GLU A 111 -15.85 5.86 8.12
C GLU A 111 -16.00 6.79 6.90
N MET A 112 -15.05 7.72 6.73
CA MET A 112 -15.01 8.60 5.58
C MET A 112 -14.46 7.86 4.38
N ILE A 113 -15.24 7.80 3.31
CA ILE A 113 -14.89 7.12 2.07
C ILE A 113 -14.68 8.16 0.99
N GLY A 114 -13.59 8.02 0.24
CA GLY A 114 -13.32 8.82 -0.94
C GLY A 114 -14.40 8.63 -1.99
N VAL A 115 -15.06 9.70 -2.36
CA VAL A 115 -16.02 9.80 -3.46
C VAL A 115 -15.56 10.87 -4.44
N SER A 116 -16.28 11.04 -5.53
CA SER A 116 -16.00 12.07 -6.54
C SER A 116 -15.72 13.43 -5.91
N TYR A 117 -14.50 13.92 -6.08
CA TYR A 117 -14.06 15.25 -5.61
C TYR A 117 -14.28 15.54 -4.11
N GLY A 118 -14.22 14.50 -3.26
CA GLY A 118 -14.37 14.72 -1.82
C GLY A 118 -14.43 13.43 -1.01
N GLU A 119 -14.98 13.56 0.18
CA GLU A 119 -15.19 12.45 1.11
C GLU A 119 -16.61 12.46 1.63
N GLN A 120 -17.19 11.31 1.81
CA GLN A 120 -18.50 11.13 2.38
C GLN A 120 -18.48 10.07 3.46
N SER A 121 -19.20 10.31 4.56
CA SER A 121 -19.39 9.30 5.58
C SER A 121 -20.15 8.11 5.00
N LYS A 122 -19.70 6.91 5.31
CA LYS A 122 -20.33 5.65 4.87
C LYS A 122 -21.80 5.59 5.25
N ARG A 123 -22.17 6.13 6.41
CA ARG A 123 -23.53 6.20 6.91
C ARG A 123 -24.46 7.09 6.04
N SER A 124 -23.93 8.17 5.48
CA SER A 124 -24.69 9.09 4.64
C SER A 124 -24.65 8.72 3.16
N MET A 125 -23.90 7.66 2.82
CA MET A 125 -23.73 7.24 1.45
C MET A 125 -24.94 6.45 0.95
N THR A 126 -25.54 6.92 -0.14
CA THR A 126 -26.65 6.24 -0.83
C THR A 126 -26.20 5.38 -2.00
N SER A 127 -24.96 5.55 -2.44
CA SER A 127 -24.38 4.82 -3.56
C SER A 127 -23.56 3.62 -3.10
N ALA A 128 -23.48 2.57 -3.94
CA ALA A 128 -22.65 1.41 -3.65
C ALA A 128 -21.18 1.71 -3.98
N VAL A 129 -20.39 1.90 -2.95
CA VAL A 129 -18.93 2.09 -3.02
C VAL A 129 -18.24 1.00 -2.18
N SER A 130 -17.13 0.47 -2.66
CA SER A 130 -16.23 -0.37 -1.86
C SER A 130 -14.93 0.37 -1.68
N SER A 131 -14.43 0.43 -0.45
CA SER A 131 -13.15 1.07 -0.15
C SER A 131 -12.27 0.17 0.70
N ILE A 132 -10.96 0.27 0.48
CA ILE A 132 -9.92 -0.31 1.34
C ILE A 132 -8.94 0.78 1.72
N GLY A 133 -8.51 0.78 2.96
CA GLY A 133 -7.51 1.72 3.49
C GLY A 133 -6.09 1.14 3.47
N THR A 134 -5.17 1.94 3.93
CA THR A 134 -3.74 1.61 4.05
C THR A 134 -3.48 0.31 4.80
N ASP A 135 -4.25 0.03 5.86
CA ASP A 135 -4.09 -1.14 6.72
C ASP A 135 -4.28 -2.48 5.97
N VAL A 136 -5.14 -2.51 4.97
CA VAL A 136 -5.37 -3.68 4.11
C VAL A 136 -4.29 -3.76 3.02
N ILE A 137 -3.93 -2.62 2.44
CA ILE A 137 -2.94 -2.54 1.36
C ILE A 137 -1.56 -2.94 1.86
N GLU A 138 -1.13 -2.42 3.01
CA GLU A 138 0.20 -2.69 3.57
C GLU A 138 0.39 -4.10 4.12
N LYS A 139 -0.69 -4.78 4.53
CA LYS A 139 -0.63 -6.19 4.95
C LYS A 139 -0.33 -7.15 3.80
N ASN A 140 -0.66 -6.75 2.59
CA ASN A 140 -0.40 -7.56 1.40
C ASN A 140 1.06 -7.39 0.96
N THR A 141 1.84 -8.46 1.01
CA THR A 141 3.22 -8.47 0.48
C THR A 141 3.17 -8.70 -1.04
N VAL A 142 2.84 -7.64 -1.77
CA VAL A 142 2.69 -7.67 -3.23
C VAL A 142 3.65 -6.69 -3.90
N SER A 143 3.97 -6.93 -5.16
CA SER A 143 4.87 -6.08 -5.93
C SER A 143 4.18 -4.89 -6.60
N SER A 144 2.85 -4.90 -6.69
CA SER A 144 2.07 -3.85 -7.35
C SER A 144 0.72 -3.59 -6.67
N ILE A 145 0.20 -2.39 -6.88
CA ILE A 145 -1.15 -1.99 -6.42
C ILE A 145 -2.22 -2.86 -7.05
N GLU A 146 -2.06 -3.24 -8.31
CA GLU A 146 -3.00 -4.12 -9.01
C GLU A 146 -3.15 -5.48 -8.32
N GLN A 147 -2.05 -6.06 -7.84
CA GLN A 147 -2.10 -7.28 -7.04
C GLN A 147 -2.81 -7.05 -5.70
N ALA A 148 -2.58 -5.91 -5.04
CA ALA A 148 -3.24 -5.58 -3.79
C ALA A 148 -4.76 -5.41 -3.94
N MET A 149 -5.21 -4.94 -5.08
CA MET A 149 -6.64 -4.77 -5.40
C MET A 149 -7.34 -6.08 -5.73
N ASN A 150 -6.59 -7.10 -6.17
CA ASN A 150 -7.15 -8.39 -6.56
C ASN A 150 -7.80 -9.11 -5.37
N GLY A 151 -9.10 -9.35 -5.45
CA GLY A 151 -9.86 -10.08 -4.42
C GLY A 151 -10.15 -9.29 -3.13
N THR A 152 -9.73 -8.02 -3.02
CA THR A 152 -9.91 -7.21 -1.80
C THR A 152 -11.12 -6.26 -1.89
N LEU A 153 -11.51 -5.86 -3.09
CA LEU A 153 -12.58 -4.89 -3.33
C LEU A 153 -13.85 -5.57 -3.85
N SER A 154 -14.93 -5.49 -3.10
CA SER A 154 -16.21 -6.08 -3.47
C SER A 154 -16.75 -5.49 -4.78
N GLY A 155 -17.10 -6.35 -5.74
CA GLY A 155 -17.62 -5.96 -7.06
C GLY A 155 -16.56 -5.50 -8.06
N LEU A 156 -15.27 -5.59 -7.73
CA LEU A 156 -14.18 -5.46 -8.65
C LEU A 156 -13.73 -6.85 -9.11
N TYR A 157 -13.83 -7.10 -10.41
CA TYR A 157 -13.35 -8.32 -11.05
C TYR A 157 -11.99 -8.04 -11.67
N SER A 158 -11.05 -8.92 -11.45
CA SER A 158 -9.70 -8.83 -12.01
C SER A 158 -9.39 -10.08 -12.83
N ILE A 159 -8.88 -9.88 -14.02
CA ILE A 159 -8.41 -10.95 -14.89
C ILE A 159 -6.91 -10.75 -15.09
N LYS A 160 -6.12 -11.75 -14.72
CA LYS A 160 -4.69 -11.75 -14.99
C LYS A 160 -4.45 -12.21 -16.44
N ASN A 161 -3.97 -11.31 -17.26
CA ASN A 161 -3.74 -11.54 -18.69
C ASN A 161 -2.33 -12.09 -18.94
N GLY A 162 -2.20 -13.42 -18.97
CA GLY A 162 -0.94 -14.08 -19.27
C GLY A 162 0.04 -14.15 -18.09
N GLY A 163 1.30 -14.50 -18.39
CA GLY A 163 2.35 -14.63 -17.40
C GLY A 163 2.75 -13.31 -16.77
N GLU A 164 3.31 -13.37 -15.58
CA GLU A 164 3.90 -12.19 -14.94
C GLU A 164 5.08 -11.67 -15.75
N LYS A 165 4.98 -10.41 -16.14
CA LYS A 165 6.14 -9.64 -16.56
C LYS A 165 6.69 -8.95 -15.34
N LEU A 166 8.00 -8.98 -15.18
CA LEU A 166 8.65 -8.25 -14.10
C LEU A 166 8.20 -6.80 -14.10
N GLY A 167 7.80 -6.31 -12.94
CA GLY A 167 7.33 -4.93 -12.76
C GLY A 167 5.95 -4.60 -13.31
N LYS A 168 5.26 -5.55 -13.93
CA LYS A 168 3.88 -5.38 -14.42
C LYS A 168 3.05 -6.58 -14.04
N SER A 169 1.99 -6.35 -13.31
CA SER A 169 1.09 -7.42 -12.86
C SER A 169 0.07 -7.86 -13.91
N ASN A 170 -0.07 -7.09 -14.99
CA ASN A 170 -0.86 -7.42 -16.17
C ASN A 170 -2.34 -7.78 -15.87
N TYR A 171 -2.94 -7.11 -14.87
CA TYR A 171 -4.36 -7.26 -14.56
C TYR A 171 -5.22 -6.37 -15.44
N THR A 172 -6.38 -6.89 -15.82
CA THR A 172 -7.47 -6.09 -16.36
C THR A 172 -8.62 -6.11 -15.36
N PHE A 173 -9.09 -4.92 -15.00
CA PHE A 173 -10.18 -4.75 -14.04
C PHE A 173 -11.50 -4.48 -14.74
N TYR A 174 -12.58 -4.97 -14.11
CA TYR A 174 -13.95 -4.72 -14.50
C TYR A 174 -14.80 -4.48 -13.26
N VAL A 175 -15.64 -3.46 -13.28
CA VAL A 175 -16.57 -3.19 -12.19
C VAL A 175 -17.90 -3.87 -12.49
N ARG A 176 -18.33 -4.77 -11.59
CA ARG A 176 -19.54 -5.61 -11.75
C ARG A 176 -19.54 -6.52 -12.98
N GLY A 177 -18.37 -6.77 -13.56
CA GLY A 177 -18.18 -7.62 -14.72
C GLY A 177 -18.00 -6.87 -16.03
N MET A 178 -17.88 -7.60 -17.12
CA MET A 178 -17.67 -7.04 -18.46
C MET A 178 -19.02 -6.59 -19.04
N ALA A 179 -19.25 -5.29 -19.09
CA ALA A 179 -20.52 -4.71 -19.53
C ALA A 179 -20.62 -4.61 -21.08
N THR A 180 -19.50 -4.65 -21.80
CA THR A 180 -19.46 -4.52 -23.27
C THR A 180 -18.31 -5.32 -23.86
N ASN A 181 -18.45 -5.73 -25.11
CA ASN A 181 -17.37 -6.41 -25.85
C ASN A 181 -16.30 -5.42 -26.41
N ALA A 182 -16.55 -4.12 -26.31
CA ALA A 182 -15.58 -3.10 -26.66
C ALA A 182 -14.63 -2.82 -25.47
N ASN A 183 -14.40 -1.56 -25.13
CA ASN A 183 -13.61 -1.20 -23.96
C ASN A 183 -14.49 -1.18 -22.70
N ALA A 184 -14.42 -2.23 -21.89
CA ALA A 184 -15.15 -2.36 -20.61
C ALA A 184 -14.30 -1.98 -19.38
N LYS A 185 -13.10 -1.41 -19.58
CA LYS A 185 -12.20 -1.04 -18.47
C LYS A 185 -12.76 0.14 -17.70
N PRO A 186 -12.65 0.15 -16.36
CA PRO A 186 -13.02 1.29 -15.54
C PRO A 186 -12.06 2.45 -15.75
N LEU A 187 -12.51 3.66 -15.43
CA LEU A 187 -11.67 4.83 -15.34
C LEU A 187 -10.86 4.77 -14.04
N ILE A 188 -9.54 4.93 -14.13
CA ILE A 188 -8.65 4.94 -12.97
C ILE A 188 -8.17 6.36 -12.72
N LEU A 189 -8.40 6.85 -11.51
CA LEU A 189 -8.03 8.19 -11.08
C LEU A 189 -7.11 8.10 -9.86
N VAL A 190 -6.04 8.88 -9.89
CA VAL A 190 -5.15 9.11 -8.75
C VAL A 190 -5.25 10.58 -8.38
N ASP A 191 -5.72 10.87 -7.18
CA ASP A 191 -6.01 12.24 -6.71
C ASP A 191 -6.83 13.04 -7.75
N ASP A 192 -7.92 12.41 -8.23
CA ASP A 192 -8.88 12.94 -9.21
C ASP A 192 -8.32 13.14 -10.64
N ILE A 193 -7.08 12.73 -10.91
CA ILE A 193 -6.45 12.82 -12.23
C ILE A 193 -6.30 11.41 -12.82
N GLU A 194 -6.66 11.24 -14.11
CA GLU A 194 -6.45 9.97 -14.80
C GLU A 194 -4.96 9.65 -14.91
N ALA A 195 -4.58 8.52 -14.34
CA ALA A 195 -3.19 8.10 -14.28
C ALA A 195 -3.03 6.58 -14.45
N ASN A 196 -1.82 6.19 -14.86
CA ASN A 196 -1.42 4.80 -14.89
C ASN A 196 -0.85 4.39 -13.52
N ILE A 197 -1.39 3.32 -12.96
CA ILE A 197 -1.02 2.81 -11.63
C ILE A 197 0.12 1.78 -11.65
N ASP A 198 0.55 1.33 -12.82
CA ASP A 198 1.59 0.29 -12.97
C ASP A 198 2.90 0.62 -12.25
N LEU A 199 3.26 1.90 -12.20
CA LEU A 199 4.51 2.40 -11.64
C LEU A 199 4.37 2.98 -10.23
N MET A 200 3.16 2.99 -9.69
CA MET A 200 2.89 3.56 -8.37
C MET A 200 3.30 2.61 -7.25
N ASP A 201 3.88 3.16 -6.18
CA ASP A 201 4.21 2.38 -4.98
C ASP A 201 2.99 2.26 -4.06
N PHE A 202 2.76 1.06 -3.51
CA PHE A 202 1.64 0.85 -2.59
C PHE A 202 1.78 1.66 -1.28
N ASN A 203 3.01 2.01 -0.87
CA ASN A 203 3.25 2.87 0.29
C ASN A 203 2.82 4.34 0.08
N GLU A 204 2.59 4.75 -1.17
CA GLU A 204 2.08 6.08 -1.50
C GLU A 204 0.57 6.19 -1.31
N VAL A 205 -0.14 5.05 -1.25
CA VAL A 205 -1.60 4.98 -1.26
C VAL A 205 -2.17 5.09 0.14
N GLU A 206 -3.14 5.96 0.32
CA GLU A 206 -3.95 6.12 1.53
C GLU A 206 -5.19 5.23 1.49
N SER A 207 -5.93 5.29 0.37
CA SER A 207 -7.14 4.50 0.18
C SER A 207 -7.42 4.23 -1.31
N ILE A 208 -8.14 3.14 -1.56
CA ILE A 208 -8.65 2.79 -2.89
C ILE A 208 -10.14 2.59 -2.77
N SER A 209 -10.92 3.34 -3.56
CA SER A 209 -12.38 3.25 -3.61
C SER A 209 -12.86 2.87 -5.00
N VAL A 210 -13.83 1.96 -5.08
CA VAL A 210 -14.46 1.56 -6.34
C VAL A 210 -15.89 2.08 -6.34
N LEU A 211 -16.17 3.02 -7.24
CA LEU A 211 -17.48 3.62 -7.46
C LEU A 211 -18.24 2.76 -8.46
N LYS A 212 -19.37 2.21 -8.05
CA LYS A 212 -20.10 1.19 -8.81
C LYS A 212 -21.46 1.62 -9.34
N ASP A 213 -22.08 2.61 -8.70
CA ASP A 213 -23.44 3.04 -9.04
C ASP A 213 -23.44 4.34 -9.84
N ALA A 214 -24.47 4.48 -10.68
CA ALA A 214 -24.66 5.65 -11.53
C ALA A 214 -24.69 6.97 -10.76
N SER A 215 -25.22 6.99 -9.53
CA SER A 215 -25.21 8.18 -8.66
C SER A 215 -23.82 8.63 -8.28
N ALA A 216 -22.90 7.69 -7.98
CA ALA A 216 -21.51 8.00 -7.70
C ALA A 216 -20.70 8.35 -8.96
N LEU A 217 -21.12 7.86 -10.12
CA LEU A 217 -20.45 8.01 -11.40
C LEU A 217 -20.90 9.24 -12.19
N ALA A 218 -21.99 9.90 -11.78
CA ALA A 218 -22.61 11.00 -12.50
C ALA A 218 -21.63 12.17 -12.79
N MET A 219 -20.69 12.43 -11.88
CA MET A 219 -19.69 13.48 -12.02
C MET A 219 -18.67 13.22 -13.15
N TYR A 220 -18.47 11.94 -13.51
CA TYR A 220 -17.49 11.53 -14.54
C TYR A 220 -18.13 11.38 -15.92
N GLY A 221 -19.44 11.54 -16.04
CA GLY A 221 -20.19 11.43 -17.28
C GLY A 221 -19.96 10.09 -17.99
N MET A 222 -19.87 10.12 -19.31
CA MET A 222 -19.68 8.91 -20.12
C MET A 222 -18.37 8.17 -19.84
N ARG A 223 -17.34 8.85 -19.37
CA ARG A 223 -16.05 8.21 -19.03
C ARG A 223 -16.16 7.28 -17.84
N GLY A 224 -17.09 7.54 -16.91
CA GLY A 224 -17.35 6.70 -15.75
C GLY A 224 -18.32 5.53 -16.02
N ALA A 225 -18.81 5.34 -17.25
CA ALA A 225 -19.85 4.36 -17.55
C ALA A 225 -19.51 2.91 -17.15
N ASN A 226 -18.24 2.54 -17.17
CA ASN A 226 -17.74 1.22 -16.78
C ASN A 226 -17.29 1.14 -15.32
N GLY A 227 -17.61 2.15 -14.49
CA GLY A 227 -17.15 2.30 -13.12
C GLY A 227 -15.88 3.14 -13.03
N VAL A 228 -15.59 3.58 -11.80
CA VAL A 228 -14.40 4.40 -11.49
C VAL A 228 -13.65 3.75 -10.33
N ILE A 229 -12.34 3.65 -10.47
CA ILE A 229 -11.42 3.30 -9.39
C ILE A 229 -10.71 4.59 -8.97
N LEU A 230 -10.99 5.02 -7.75
CA LEU A 230 -10.42 6.24 -7.18
C LEU A 230 -9.32 5.85 -6.18
N ILE A 231 -8.11 6.31 -6.41
CA ILE A 231 -6.95 6.10 -5.55
C ILE A 231 -6.60 7.44 -4.93
N LYS A 232 -6.60 7.51 -3.61
CA LYS A 232 -6.09 8.65 -2.87
C LYS A 232 -4.69 8.37 -2.38
N THR A 233 -3.80 9.35 -2.53
CA THR A 233 -2.44 9.25 -2.03
C THR A 233 -2.34 9.83 -0.62
N LYS A 234 -1.30 9.44 0.11
CA LYS A 234 -1.04 9.92 1.47
C LYS A 234 -0.68 11.40 1.46
N HIS A 235 -1.24 12.12 2.40
CA HIS A 235 -0.98 13.54 2.66
C HIS A 235 -0.31 13.77 4.01
N GLY A 236 0.21 14.96 4.23
CA GLY A 236 0.77 15.37 5.52
C GLY A 236 -0.26 15.51 6.62
N SER A 237 0.12 15.21 7.86
CA SER A 237 -0.72 15.43 9.05
C SER A 237 -0.32 16.71 9.77
N GLU A 238 -1.29 17.47 10.28
CA GLU A 238 -1.04 18.69 11.05
C GLU A 238 -0.41 18.43 12.42
N VAL A 239 -0.57 17.23 12.95
CA VAL A 239 -0.38 16.99 14.38
C VAL A 239 0.94 16.30 14.67
N LYS A 240 1.52 15.57 13.73
CA LYS A 240 2.66 14.70 14.04
C LYS A 240 3.65 14.63 12.88
N HIS A 241 4.91 14.96 13.17
CA HIS A 241 6.01 14.57 12.30
C HIS A 241 6.23 13.06 12.44
N SER A 242 6.17 12.36 11.32
CA SER A 242 6.34 10.91 11.28
C SER A 242 7.39 10.56 10.22
N ILE A 243 8.28 9.66 10.59
CA ILE A 243 9.24 9.06 9.68
C ILE A 243 8.99 7.57 9.70
N ASN A 244 8.69 6.99 8.54
CA ASN A 244 8.49 5.56 8.39
C ASN A 244 9.53 4.99 7.43
N VAL A 245 10.02 3.81 7.79
CA VAL A 245 10.94 3.02 6.96
C VAL A 245 10.31 1.64 6.79
N ASP A 246 10.01 1.27 5.56
CA ASP A 246 9.49 -0.06 5.20
C ASP A 246 10.58 -0.82 4.43
N ILE A 247 10.96 -1.98 4.93
CA ILE A 247 11.95 -2.85 4.30
C ILE A 247 11.33 -4.22 4.14
N ARG A 248 11.18 -4.65 2.90
CA ARG A 248 10.68 -5.99 2.56
C ARG A 248 11.70 -6.71 1.70
N ALA A 249 12.10 -7.88 2.14
CA ALA A 249 12.98 -8.76 1.39
C ALA A 249 12.46 -10.20 1.48
N GLY A 250 12.50 -10.90 0.37
CA GLY A 250 11.99 -12.25 0.30
C GLY A 250 12.30 -12.95 -1.01
N PHE A 251 11.72 -14.11 -1.18
CA PHE A 251 11.82 -14.90 -2.40
C PHE A 251 10.43 -15.14 -2.97
N GLN A 252 10.32 -15.00 -4.27
CA GLN A 252 9.13 -15.36 -5.03
C GLN A 252 9.32 -16.74 -5.60
N THR A 253 8.33 -17.61 -5.40
CA THR A 253 8.31 -18.98 -5.95
C THR A 253 7.09 -19.13 -6.86
N PRO A 254 7.19 -19.89 -7.95
CA PRO A 254 6.01 -20.18 -8.76
C PRO A 254 5.04 -21.03 -7.94
N GLU A 255 3.79 -20.57 -7.87
CA GLU A 255 2.75 -21.29 -7.11
C GLU A 255 2.41 -22.63 -7.75
N TYR A 256 2.31 -22.66 -9.07
CA TYR A 256 1.98 -23.84 -9.82
C TYR A 256 2.70 -23.87 -11.17
N MET A 257 3.37 -24.96 -11.43
CA MET A 257 3.90 -25.30 -12.74
C MET A 257 3.47 -26.73 -13.07
N SER A 258 2.72 -26.89 -14.14
CA SER A 258 2.31 -28.20 -14.61
C SER A 258 3.52 -29.07 -14.93
N ASP A 259 3.48 -30.32 -14.49
CA ASP A 259 4.48 -31.29 -14.89
C ASP A 259 4.37 -31.56 -16.41
N ARG A 260 5.53 -31.74 -17.02
CA ARG A 260 5.63 -32.05 -18.44
C ARG A 260 5.92 -33.51 -18.60
N LEU A 261 5.38 -34.08 -19.66
CA LEU A 261 5.70 -35.44 -20.06
C LEU A 261 7.17 -35.50 -20.54
N ASN A 262 7.87 -36.59 -20.24
CA ASN A 262 9.15 -36.88 -20.89
C ASN A 262 8.92 -37.30 -22.35
N ALA A 263 9.99 -37.39 -23.15
CA ALA A 263 9.88 -37.67 -24.57
C ALA A 263 9.24 -39.01 -24.86
N TYR A 264 9.52 -40.04 -24.02
CA TYR A 264 8.88 -41.36 -24.14
C TYR A 264 7.37 -41.27 -23.92
N GLN A 265 6.95 -40.67 -22.82
CA GLN A 265 5.53 -40.50 -22.49
C GLN A 265 4.79 -39.67 -23.57
N TYR A 266 5.40 -38.58 -24.00
CA TYR A 266 4.82 -37.72 -25.04
C TYR A 266 4.63 -38.50 -26.37
N SER A 267 5.70 -39.18 -26.84
CA SER A 267 5.65 -39.91 -28.10
C SER A 267 4.65 -41.08 -28.06
N THR A 268 4.51 -41.75 -26.89
CA THR A 268 3.53 -42.82 -26.70
C THR A 268 2.10 -42.31 -26.76
N LEU A 269 1.79 -41.24 -25.98
CA LEU A 269 0.42 -40.67 -25.96
C LEU A 269 0.06 -39.99 -27.29
N TYR A 270 1.04 -39.38 -27.95
CA TYR A 270 0.79 -38.79 -29.26
C TYR A 270 0.47 -39.83 -30.33
N ASN A 271 1.19 -40.97 -30.35
CA ASN A 271 0.88 -42.09 -31.22
C ASN A 271 -0.49 -42.71 -30.94
N GLU A 272 -0.89 -42.77 -29.66
CA GLU A 272 -2.20 -43.25 -29.25
C GLU A 272 -3.30 -42.32 -29.79
N ALA A 273 -3.10 -40.99 -29.69
CA ALA A 273 -4.02 -40.02 -30.27
C ALA A 273 -4.15 -40.16 -31.79
N LEU A 274 -3.00 -40.30 -32.50
CA LEU A 274 -3.01 -40.53 -33.96
C LEU A 274 -3.76 -41.82 -34.33
N LYS A 275 -3.54 -42.89 -33.57
CA LYS A 275 -4.25 -44.14 -33.79
C LYS A 275 -5.77 -44.00 -33.59
N ASN A 276 -6.19 -43.27 -32.58
CA ASN A 276 -7.60 -43.00 -32.33
C ASN A 276 -8.23 -42.15 -33.45
N ASP A 277 -7.45 -41.29 -34.08
CA ASP A 277 -7.85 -40.49 -35.24
C ASP A 277 -7.76 -41.27 -36.57
N GLY A 278 -7.38 -42.56 -36.51
CA GLY A 278 -7.22 -43.43 -37.70
C GLY A 278 -5.94 -43.14 -38.51
N SER A 279 -5.00 -42.39 -37.93
CA SER A 279 -3.70 -42.08 -38.55
C SER A 279 -2.61 -43.07 -38.13
N SER A 280 -1.54 -43.16 -38.94
CA SER A 280 -0.38 -43.99 -38.59
C SER A 280 0.47 -43.35 -37.48
N PRO A 281 1.10 -44.15 -36.59
CA PRO A 281 2.05 -43.67 -35.60
C PRO A 281 3.20 -42.87 -36.22
N MET A 282 3.55 -41.75 -35.60
CA MET A 282 4.59 -40.86 -36.10
C MET A 282 5.96 -41.08 -35.42
N TYR A 283 5.93 -41.47 -34.15
CA TYR A 283 7.13 -41.62 -33.33
C TYR A 283 7.45 -43.09 -33.05
N ASN A 284 8.72 -43.38 -32.78
CA ASN A 284 9.14 -44.66 -32.20
C ASN A 284 9.51 -44.43 -30.70
N PRO A 285 8.61 -44.69 -29.77
CA PRO A 285 8.84 -44.40 -28.34
C PRO A 285 10.03 -45.17 -27.77
N ASP A 286 10.27 -46.39 -28.20
CA ASP A 286 11.33 -47.27 -27.67
C ASP A 286 12.73 -46.67 -27.88
N MET A 287 12.91 -45.84 -28.88
CA MET A 287 14.18 -45.15 -29.14
C MET A 287 14.56 -44.15 -28.03
N TYR A 288 13.60 -43.62 -27.29
CA TYR A 288 13.88 -42.73 -26.18
C TYR A 288 14.33 -43.45 -24.90
N LEU A 289 14.10 -44.77 -24.81
CA LEU A 289 14.51 -45.60 -23.66
C LEU A 289 15.90 -46.21 -23.85
N ARG A 290 16.48 -46.19 -25.03
CA ARG A 290 17.77 -46.79 -25.30
C ARG A 290 18.93 -46.05 -24.67
N SER A 291 19.87 -46.77 -24.08
CA SER A 291 21.08 -46.17 -23.48
C SER A 291 22.06 -45.60 -24.52
N ASP A 292 22.03 -46.14 -25.77
CA ASP A 292 22.84 -45.72 -26.91
C ASP A 292 22.14 -44.72 -27.84
N ARG A 293 21.07 -44.08 -27.38
CA ARG A 293 20.28 -43.11 -28.16
C ARG A 293 21.16 -41.93 -28.58
N ASP A 294 20.96 -41.49 -29.81
CA ASP A 294 21.50 -40.20 -30.25
C ASP A 294 20.70 -39.06 -29.65
N PRO A 295 21.31 -38.20 -28.79
CA PRO A 295 20.61 -37.09 -28.12
C PRO A 295 20.10 -36.02 -29.10
N TYR A 296 20.66 -35.92 -30.30
CA TYR A 296 20.22 -34.95 -31.30
C TYR A 296 19.00 -35.45 -32.09
N LEU A 297 18.89 -36.75 -32.32
CA LEU A 297 17.75 -37.34 -33.01
C LEU A 297 16.60 -37.67 -32.07
N TYR A 298 16.89 -38.01 -30.83
CA TYR A 298 15.92 -38.37 -29.81
C TYR A 298 16.14 -37.57 -28.52
N PRO A 299 15.94 -36.24 -28.54
CA PRO A 299 16.15 -35.41 -27.37
C PRO A 299 15.10 -35.70 -26.28
N ASP A 300 15.55 -35.72 -25.05
CA ASP A 300 14.69 -35.84 -23.86
C ASP A 300 15.17 -34.84 -22.81
N GLU A 301 14.91 -33.58 -23.10
CA GLU A 301 15.34 -32.44 -22.29
C GLU A 301 14.18 -31.86 -21.50
N ASN A 302 14.36 -31.75 -20.20
CA ASN A 302 13.44 -31.04 -19.35
C ASN A 302 13.77 -29.53 -19.37
N TYR A 303 13.20 -28.79 -20.30
CA TYR A 303 13.41 -27.36 -20.42
C TYR A 303 12.94 -26.56 -19.20
N LYS A 304 11.95 -27.07 -18.46
CA LYS A 304 11.50 -26.46 -17.19
C LYS A 304 12.66 -26.42 -16.20
N ASP A 305 13.28 -27.56 -15.90
CA ASP A 305 14.37 -27.63 -14.93
C ASP A 305 15.65 -26.94 -15.42
N ARG A 306 15.84 -26.90 -16.72
CA ARG A 306 17.00 -26.25 -17.33
C ARG A 306 16.92 -24.73 -17.27
N PHE A 307 15.77 -24.13 -17.59
CA PHE A 307 15.65 -22.68 -17.77
C PHE A 307 14.92 -21.98 -16.62
N ILE A 308 14.16 -22.69 -15.81
CA ILE A 308 13.36 -22.11 -14.75
C ILE A 308 13.97 -22.40 -13.38
N GLY A 309 14.13 -21.36 -12.58
CA GLY A 309 14.57 -21.46 -11.19
C GLY A 309 13.41 -21.82 -10.26
N ASN A 310 13.73 -22.28 -9.06
CA ASN A 310 12.73 -22.58 -8.04
C ASN A 310 12.29 -21.32 -7.28
N SER A 311 13.12 -20.30 -7.27
CA SER A 311 12.82 -19.03 -6.58
C SER A 311 13.61 -17.88 -7.19
N SER A 312 13.11 -16.67 -7.00
CA SER A 312 13.78 -15.42 -7.39
C SER A 312 13.72 -14.40 -6.25
N PRO A 313 14.78 -13.63 -6.00
CA PRO A 313 14.80 -12.64 -4.93
C PRO A 313 13.95 -11.43 -5.28
N PHE A 314 13.32 -10.88 -4.23
CA PHE A 314 12.54 -9.65 -4.24
C PHE A 314 13.02 -8.75 -3.11
N GLN A 315 13.21 -7.48 -3.39
CA GLN A 315 13.62 -6.46 -2.43
C GLN A 315 12.81 -5.19 -2.67
N HIS A 316 12.29 -4.62 -1.59
CA HIS A 316 11.59 -3.35 -1.61
C HIS A 316 12.00 -2.52 -0.39
N TYR A 317 12.37 -1.29 -0.62
CA TYR A 317 12.78 -0.32 0.40
C TYR A 317 11.96 0.94 0.18
N ASN A 318 11.29 1.41 1.21
CA ASN A 318 10.57 2.67 1.17
C ASN A 318 10.93 3.50 2.41
N PHE A 319 11.15 4.78 2.18
CA PHE A 319 11.33 5.79 3.20
C PHE A 319 10.27 6.85 3.01
N SER A 320 9.52 7.18 4.06
CA SER A 320 8.55 8.25 4.00
C SER A 320 8.65 9.16 5.21
N ALA A 321 8.41 10.45 4.98
CA ALA A 321 8.35 11.48 6.00
C ALA A 321 7.10 12.33 5.80
N SER A 322 6.37 12.55 6.87
CA SER A 322 5.18 13.38 6.86
C SER A 322 5.15 14.30 8.07
N GLY A 323 4.49 15.42 7.93
CA GLY A 323 4.31 16.38 9.01
C GLY A 323 3.67 17.66 8.52
N GLY A 324 3.55 18.62 9.41
CA GLY A 324 2.99 19.90 9.06
C GLY A 324 2.49 20.67 10.26
N ASN A 325 1.84 21.78 9.96
CA ASN A 325 1.14 22.64 10.90
C ASN A 325 -0.14 23.17 10.23
N GLY A 326 -0.88 24.04 10.89
CA GLY A 326 -2.11 24.60 10.35
C GLY A 326 -1.94 25.46 9.08
N LEU A 327 -0.71 25.78 8.66
CA LEU A 327 -0.43 26.57 7.45
C LEU A 327 0.06 25.68 6.29
N ALA A 328 0.84 24.66 6.57
CA ALA A 328 1.37 23.78 5.53
C ALA A 328 1.57 22.36 6.04
N ARG A 329 1.21 21.37 5.23
CA ARG A 329 1.39 19.94 5.48
C ARG A 329 2.20 19.35 4.35
N TYR A 330 3.07 18.40 4.67
CA TYR A 330 3.88 17.73 3.68
C TYR A 330 3.89 16.21 3.88
N PHE A 331 3.95 15.51 2.78
CA PHE A 331 4.25 14.09 2.71
C PHE A 331 5.29 13.87 1.62
N VAL A 332 6.40 13.24 1.95
CA VAL A 332 7.48 12.91 1.01
C VAL A 332 7.80 11.44 1.15
N THR A 333 7.89 10.73 0.03
CA THR A 333 8.30 9.34 0.01
C THR A 333 9.31 9.07 -1.09
N ALA A 334 10.22 8.15 -0.81
CA ALA A 334 11.20 7.64 -1.76
C ALA A 334 11.25 6.12 -1.65
N GLY A 335 11.03 5.42 -2.76
CA GLY A 335 11.00 3.98 -2.84
C GLY A 335 12.00 3.42 -3.83
N TYR A 336 12.54 2.24 -3.54
CA TYR A 336 13.32 1.43 -4.45
C TYR A 336 12.84 -0.01 -4.39
N MET A 337 12.55 -0.59 -5.54
CA MET A 337 12.16 -1.98 -5.67
C MET A 337 13.06 -2.67 -6.67
N LYS A 338 13.54 -3.86 -6.31
CA LYS A 338 14.26 -4.78 -7.19
C LYS A 338 13.57 -6.13 -7.19
N GLN A 339 13.24 -6.61 -8.37
CA GLN A 339 12.65 -7.91 -8.60
C GLN A 339 13.47 -8.64 -9.65
N GLU A 340 13.91 -9.84 -9.35
CA GLU A 340 14.57 -10.70 -10.31
C GLU A 340 13.60 -11.72 -10.86
N GLY A 341 13.80 -12.10 -12.11
CA GLY A 341 12.97 -13.12 -12.75
C GLY A 341 13.39 -14.53 -12.37
N ILE A 342 12.52 -15.48 -12.70
CA ILE A 342 12.71 -16.88 -12.37
C ILE A 342 13.60 -17.64 -13.38
N PHE A 343 13.91 -17.03 -14.52
CA PHE A 343 14.73 -17.70 -15.53
C PHE A 343 16.20 -17.75 -15.11
N LYS A 344 16.83 -18.93 -15.27
CA LYS A 344 18.22 -19.19 -14.91
C LYS A 344 19.23 -18.56 -15.87
N ASP A 345 18.79 -18.22 -17.08
CA ASP A 345 19.68 -17.68 -18.10
C ASP A 345 19.93 -16.18 -17.85
N ALA A 346 21.18 -15.86 -17.54
CA ALA A 346 21.63 -14.48 -17.32
C ALA A 346 21.55 -13.59 -18.58
N SER A 347 21.45 -14.18 -19.78
CA SER A 347 21.32 -13.43 -21.04
C SER A 347 19.91 -12.84 -21.22
N ALA A 348 18.91 -13.33 -20.48
CA ALA A 348 17.52 -12.93 -20.61
C ALA A 348 17.18 -11.57 -19.97
N ASN A 349 18.16 -10.84 -19.40
CA ASN A 349 17.98 -9.52 -18.76
C ASN A 349 16.77 -9.49 -17.79
N ASN A 350 16.75 -10.40 -16.86
CA ASN A 350 15.62 -10.82 -16.05
C ASN A 350 15.55 -10.04 -14.73
N ILE A 351 15.83 -8.74 -14.77
CA ILE A 351 15.86 -7.87 -13.60
C ILE A 351 14.97 -6.65 -13.87
N TYR A 352 14.11 -6.36 -12.92
CA TYR A 352 13.33 -5.14 -12.89
C TYR A 352 13.75 -4.30 -11.69
N GLU A 353 14.05 -3.04 -11.95
CA GLU A 353 14.35 -2.05 -10.93
C GLU A 353 13.44 -0.85 -11.11
N ARG A 354 12.88 -0.36 -9.99
CA ARG A 354 11.99 0.81 -9.97
C ARG A 354 12.39 1.74 -8.84
N PHE A 355 12.46 3.02 -9.17
CA PHE A 355 12.62 4.10 -8.23
C PHE A 355 11.35 4.95 -8.24
N ASN A 356 10.80 5.18 -7.07
CA ASN A 356 9.64 6.05 -6.88
C ASN A 356 10.04 7.24 -6.03
N PHE A 357 9.53 8.40 -6.39
CA PHE A 357 9.62 9.59 -5.56
C PHE A 357 8.31 10.37 -5.69
N ARG A 358 7.70 10.70 -4.55
CA ARG A 358 6.51 11.52 -4.47
C ARG A 358 6.66 12.57 -3.39
N SER A 359 6.15 13.76 -3.66
CA SER A 359 6.05 14.84 -2.69
C SER A 359 4.70 15.51 -2.82
N ASN A 360 3.92 15.48 -1.75
CA ASN A 360 2.63 16.17 -1.62
C ASN A 360 2.81 17.33 -0.64
N LEU A 361 2.39 18.51 -1.02
CA LEU A 361 2.44 19.72 -0.21
C LEU A 361 1.07 20.41 -0.26
N ASP A 362 0.45 20.54 0.89
CA ASP A 362 -0.83 21.22 1.10
C ASP A 362 -0.55 22.52 1.85
N ILE A 363 -1.04 23.65 1.34
CA ILE A 363 -0.83 25.01 1.88
C ILE A 363 -2.18 25.67 2.16
#